data_626be00a18c36199565a834c52818aa6
#
_entry.id   626be00a18c36199565a834c52818aa6
#
_cell.length_a   1.000
_cell.length_b   1.000
_cell.length_c   1.000
_cell.angle_alpha   90.00
_cell.angle_beta   90.00
_cell.angle_gamma   90.00
#
_symmetry.space_group_name_H-M   'P 1'
#
loop_
_entity.id
_entity.type
_entity.pdbx_description
1 polymer ?
#
loop_
_entity_poly.entity_id
_entity_poly.type
_entity_poly.pdbx_seq_one_letter_code
_entity_poly.pdbx_strand_id
1 'polypeptide(L)'
;TLNIYYTTGDDWNLGQFPDRYRGEWEANAGWLRLAFHAYANDPPRPYQDAPVEKLLADLDLINAEIHRFAGPEAFSPAVVVHFGMTRPEAWGPLYDRGSRVLGGYFRKSPQGQWDINYRMDDARSEWLSRHDLLKDFASGMIFSKVDIVVNSTPLDKIVPALEPVVADPRQGEIIDLLTHEQYFWPLYERYLPDHAERMDRAIGFVTGRGHRPVFLQDGFLGGPES
;
A
#
# COMPACT_ATOMS: atom_id res chain seq x y z
N THR A 1 -3.30 -1.18 -6.71
CA THR A 1 -1.98 -1.81 -6.54
C THR A 1 -2.06 -2.97 -5.57
N LEU A 2 -1.44 -4.12 -5.90
CA LEU A 2 -1.23 -5.24 -4.99
C LEU A 2 0.18 -5.16 -4.44
N ASN A 3 0.31 -5.09 -3.12
CA ASN A 3 1.59 -5.19 -2.43
C ASN A 3 1.83 -6.65 -2.07
N ILE A 4 2.89 -7.28 -2.63
CA ILE A 4 3.07 -8.72 -2.60
C ILE A 4 4.26 -9.17 -1.75
N TYR A 5 4.15 -10.37 -1.20
CA TYR A 5 5.24 -11.09 -0.52
C TYR A 5 6.07 -11.89 -1.52
N TYR A 6 7.34 -12.13 -1.20
CA TYR A 6 8.16 -13.08 -1.95
C TYR A 6 7.73 -14.53 -1.71
N THR A 7 7.39 -14.89 -0.48
CA THR A 7 7.00 -16.25 -0.11
C THR A 7 5.81 -16.25 0.86
N THR A 8 5.04 -17.32 0.81
CA THR A 8 3.95 -17.62 1.75
C THR A 8 4.33 -18.74 2.75
N GLY A 9 5.59 -19.15 2.78
CA GLY A 9 6.12 -20.22 3.58
C GLY A 9 7.16 -21.05 2.82
N ASP A 10 7.46 -22.25 3.29
CA ASP A 10 8.55 -23.07 2.75
C ASP A 10 8.25 -23.70 1.37
N ASP A 11 6.97 -23.81 1.01
CA ASP A 11 6.54 -24.58 -0.16
C ASP A 11 6.45 -23.77 -1.45
N TRP A 12 6.38 -22.42 -1.39
CA TRP A 12 6.20 -21.59 -2.56
C TRP A 12 6.83 -20.21 -2.44
N ASN A 13 7.40 -19.72 -3.56
CA ASN A 13 7.90 -18.36 -3.67
C ASN A 13 7.71 -17.79 -5.10
N LEU A 14 7.89 -16.48 -5.25
CA LEU A 14 7.70 -15.78 -6.54
C LEU A 14 8.59 -16.31 -7.66
N GLY A 15 9.78 -16.84 -7.37
CA GLY A 15 10.65 -17.44 -8.36
C GLY A 15 10.03 -18.66 -9.08
N GLN A 16 9.00 -19.27 -8.48
CA GLN A 16 8.23 -20.38 -9.06
C GLN A 16 7.03 -19.89 -9.89
N PHE A 17 6.71 -18.59 -9.84
CA PHE A 17 5.60 -18.05 -10.64
C PHE A 17 5.97 -18.08 -12.13
N PRO A 18 5.12 -18.67 -13.01
CA PRO A 18 5.49 -18.89 -14.39
C PRO A 18 5.38 -17.61 -15.24
N ASP A 19 6.33 -17.43 -16.16
CA ASP A 19 6.40 -16.27 -17.07
C ASP A 19 5.32 -16.29 -18.17
N ARG A 20 4.66 -17.42 -18.38
CA ARG A 20 3.64 -17.58 -19.44
C ARG A 20 2.46 -16.64 -19.32
N TYR A 21 2.22 -16.05 -18.16
CA TYR A 21 1.13 -15.09 -17.92
C TYR A 21 1.57 -13.62 -18.05
N ARG A 22 2.83 -13.37 -18.42
CA ARG A 22 3.36 -12.01 -18.52
C ARG A 22 2.51 -11.11 -19.42
N GLY A 23 2.09 -11.61 -20.60
CA GLY A 23 1.24 -10.84 -21.50
C GLY A 23 -0.13 -10.50 -20.92
N GLU A 24 -0.66 -11.32 -20.01
CA GLU A 24 -1.92 -11.03 -19.32
C GLU A 24 -1.71 -9.92 -18.27
N TRP A 25 -0.58 -9.94 -17.52
CA TRP A 25 -0.22 -8.88 -16.60
C TRP A 25 -0.05 -7.54 -17.30
N GLU A 26 0.70 -7.52 -18.39
CA GLU A 26 0.94 -6.32 -19.20
C GLU A 26 -0.38 -5.77 -19.77
N ALA A 27 -1.26 -6.63 -20.29
CA ALA A 27 -2.58 -6.24 -20.81
C ALA A 27 -3.51 -5.65 -19.75
N ASN A 28 -3.33 -6.00 -18.47
CA ASN A 28 -4.14 -5.53 -17.35
C ASN A 28 -3.46 -4.41 -16.53
N ALA A 29 -2.26 -3.96 -16.90
CA ALA A 29 -1.49 -2.96 -16.17
C ALA A 29 -2.19 -1.59 -16.03
N GLY A 30 -3.20 -1.34 -16.87
CA GLY A 30 -4.03 -0.14 -16.80
C GLY A 30 -4.93 -0.06 -15.55
N TRP A 31 -5.16 -1.18 -14.85
CA TRP A 31 -5.99 -1.22 -13.64
C TRP A 31 -5.40 -2.07 -12.50
N LEU A 32 -4.40 -2.90 -12.78
CA LEU A 32 -3.78 -3.80 -11.81
C LEU A 32 -2.26 -3.70 -11.89
N ARG A 33 -1.61 -3.29 -10.80
CA ARG A 33 -0.15 -3.22 -10.70
C ARG A 33 0.34 -3.87 -9.42
N LEU A 34 1.59 -4.30 -9.43
CA LEU A 34 2.26 -5.02 -8.36
C LEU A 34 3.35 -4.15 -7.72
N ALA A 35 3.49 -4.25 -6.42
CA ALA A 35 4.53 -3.58 -5.65
C ALA A 35 5.08 -4.49 -4.55
N PHE A 36 6.24 -4.17 -4.06
CA PHE A 36 6.85 -4.79 -2.89
C PHE A 36 5.98 -4.62 -1.63
N HIS A 37 5.88 -5.68 -0.82
CA HIS A 37 5.33 -5.62 0.53
C HIS A 37 6.34 -6.07 1.59
N ALA A 38 6.77 -7.31 1.54
CA ALA A 38 7.82 -7.89 2.37
C ALA A 38 8.28 -9.24 1.80
N TYR A 39 9.37 -9.76 2.33
CA TYR A 39 9.83 -11.10 2.00
C TYR A 39 8.77 -12.16 2.37
N ALA A 40 8.21 -12.08 3.57
CA ALA A 40 7.17 -12.99 4.07
C ALA A 40 6.27 -12.25 5.06
N ASN A 41 5.13 -12.87 5.41
CA ASN A 41 4.22 -12.34 6.44
C ASN A 41 4.85 -12.34 7.84
N ASP A 42 5.67 -13.32 8.14
CA ASP A 42 6.34 -13.48 9.43
C ASP A 42 7.86 -13.27 9.30
N PRO A 43 8.51 -12.68 10.31
CA PRO A 43 7.93 -12.12 11.53
C PRO A 43 7.16 -10.82 11.29
N PRO A 44 6.23 -10.43 12.20
CA PRO A 44 5.60 -9.10 12.15
C PRO A 44 6.64 -7.98 12.16
N ARG A 45 6.40 -6.90 11.38
CA ARG A 45 7.28 -5.72 11.30
C ARG A 45 8.74 -6.03 10.96
N PRO A 46 9.00 -6.80 9.90
CA PRO A 46 10.32 -7.37 9.61
C PRO A 46 11.41 -6.31 9.38
N TYR A 47 11.02 -5.08 9.04
CA TYR A 47 11.95 -3.99 8.70
C TYR A 47 11.99 -2.86 9.73
N GLN A 48 11.23 -2.96 10.82
CA GLN A 48 11.16 -1.91 11.83
C GLN A 48 12.52 -1.62 12.46
N ASP A 49 13.26 -2.67 12.81
CA ASP A 49 14.57 -2.59 13.49
C ASP A 49 15.69 -3.30 12.72
N ALA A 50 15.37 -3.92 11.58
CA ALA A 50 16.35 -4.58 10.73
C ALA A 50 17.33 -3.58 10.11
N PRO A 51 18.54 -4.04 9.72
CA PRO A 51 19.43 -3.26 8.87
C PRO A 51 18.73 -2.84 7.57
N VAL A 52 19.02 -1.63 7.08
CA VAL A 52 18.44 -1.10 5.84
C VAL A 52 18.74 -2.03 4.65
N GLU A 53 19.93 -2.61 4.63
CA GLU A 53 20.39 -3.53 3.58
C GLU A 53 19.48 -4.75 3.42
N LYS A 54 18.89 -5.25 4.53
CA LYS A 54 17.92 -6.36 4.46
C LYS A 54 16.64 -5.94 3.69
N LEU A 55 16.07 -4.79 4.04
CA LEU A 55 14.89 -4.27 3.35
C LEU A 55 15.18 -4.08 1.86
N LEU A 56 16.34 -3.52 1.52
CA LEU A 56 16.71 -3.24 0.15
C LEU A 56 16.97 -4.52 -0.66
N ALA A 57 17.58 -5.53 -0.05
CA ALA A 57 17.79 -6.83 -0.70
C ALA A 57 16.45 -7.52 -1.00
N ASP A 58 15.51 -7.50 -0.05
CA ASP A 58 14.18 -8.08 -0.23
C ASP A 58 13.36 -7.31 -1.29
N LEU A 59 13.48 -5.96 -1.32
CA LEU A 59 12.88 -5.11 -2.34
C LEU A 59 13.43 -5.44 -3.73
N ASP A 60 14.76 -5.48 -3.88
CA ASP A 60 15.42 -5.75 -5.16
C ASP A 60 15.03 -7.12 -5.70
N LEU A 61 14.95 -8.14 -4.82
CA LEU A 61 14.51 -9.49 -5.17
C LEU A 61 13.07 -9.50 -5.70
N ILE A 62 12.13 -8.89 -4.96
CA ILE A 62 10.71 -8.90 -5.36
C ILE A 62 10.49 -8.08 -6.62
N ASN A 63 11.12 -6.92 -6.74
CA ASN A 63 11.03 -6.10 -7.94
C ASN A 63 11.57 -6.82 -9.18
N ALA A 64 12.69 -7.55 -9.03
CA ALA A 64 13.23 -8.39 -10.12
C ALA A 64 12.23 -9.47 -10.55
N GLU A 65 11.56 -10.12 -9.59
CA GLU A 65 10.52 -11.12 -9.89
C GLU A 65 9.29 -10.50 -10.56
N ILE A 66 8.81 -9.35 -10.09
CA ILE A 66 7.69 -8.63 -10.74
C ILE A 66 8.04 -8.35 -12.20
N HIS A 67 9.22 -7.81 -12.46
CA HIS A 67 9.67 -7.53 -13.83
C HIS A 67 9.82 -8.80 -14.67
N ARG A 68 10.21 -9.92 -14.07
CA ARG A 68 10.34 -11.21 -14.75
C ARG A 68 8.98 -11.73 -15.19
N PHE A 69 8.05 -11.93 -14.26
CA PHE A 69 6.79 -12.63 -14.57
C PHE A 69 5.64 -11.71 -15.00
N ALA A 70 5.65 -10.42 -14.62
CA ALA A 70 4.56 -9.49 -14.90
C ALA A 70 4.95 -8.35 -15.87
N GLY A 71 6.25 -8.08 -16.05
CA GLY A 71 6.73 -7.02 -16.92
C GLY A 71 6.77 -5.64 -16.26
N PRO A 72 7.48 -4.67 -16.86
CA PRO A 72 7.66 -3.33 -16.29
C PRO A 72 6.36 -2.53 -16.23
N GLU A 73 5.41 -2.75 -17.12
CA GLU A 73 4.12 -2.04 -17.16
C GLU A 73 3.25 -2.38 -15.94
N ALA A 74 3.38 -3.60 -15.41
CA ALA A 74 2.66 -4.06 -14.23
C ALA A 74 3.33 -3.64 -12.91
N PHE A 75 4.49 -3.00 -12.94
CA PHE A 75 5.18 -2.50 -11.75
C PHE A 75 4.57 -1.20 -11.23
N SER A 76 4.48 -1.05 -9.89
CA SER A 76 4.06 0.17 -9.21
C SER A 76 5.16 0.68 -8.29
N PRO A 77 5.52 1.98 -8.36
CA PRO A 77 6.44 2.61 -7.42
C PRO A 77 5.78 3.03 -6.10
N ALA A 78 4.46 2.83 -5.96
CA ALA A 78 3.73 3.07 -4.73
C ALA A 78 3.70 1.79 -3.90
N VAL A 79 4.30 1.83 -2.71
CA VAL A 79 4.62 0.68 -1.88
C VAL A 79 3.95 0.81 -0.51
N VAL A 80 3.41 -0.26 -0.01
CA VAL A 80 3.06 -0.41 1.41
C VAL A 80 4.00 -1.46 2.01
N VAL A 81 5.03 -1.02 2.71
CA VAL A 81 5.92 -1.93 3.46
C VAL A 81 5.14 -2.58 4.59
N HIS A 82 5.37 -3.85 4.82
CA HIS A 82 4.63 -4.63 5.82
C HIS A 82 4.60 -3.94 7.19
N PHE A 83 3.40 -3.73 7.72
CA PHE A 83 3.08 -2.89 8.88
C PHE A 83 3.45 -1.41 8.75
N GLY A 84 3.82 -0.88 7.57
CA GLY A 84 4.21 0.52 7.41
C GLY A 84 5.35 0.95 8.34
N MET A 85 6.31 0.07 8.60
CA MET A 85 7.40 0.31 9.54
C MET A 85 8.76 0.05 8.90
N THR A 86 9.55 1.10 8.78
CA THR A 86 10.97 1.05 8.39
C THR A 86 11.76 2.03 9.22
N ARG A 87 13.09 1.94 9.15
CA ARG A 87 13.95 3.02 9.66
C ARG A 87 13.89 4.22 8.71
N PRO A 88 13.92 5.48 9.21
CA PRO A 88 13.95 6.68 8.36
C PRO A 88 15.14 6.70 7.38
N GLU A 89 16.27 6.11 7.78
CA GLU A 89 17.47 5.99 6.94
C GLU A 89 17.23 5.16 5.67
N ALA A 90 16.15 4.37 5.62
CA ALA A 90 15.77 3.59 4.44
C ALA A 90 15.05 4.42 3.36
N TRP A 91 14.48 5.59 3.67
CA TRP A 91 13.61 6.32 2.75
C TRP A 91 14.35 6.77 1.48
N GLY A 92 15.52 7.39 1.62
CA GLY A 92 16.37 7.76 0.48
C GLY A 92 16.78 6.55 -0.36
N PRO A 93 17.41 5.51 0.22
CA PRO A 93 17.73 4.28 -0.50
C PRO A 93 16.56 3.57 -1.18
N LEU A 94 15.35 3.60 -0.62
CA LEU A 94 14.13 3.11 -1.28
C LEU A 94 13.77 3.97 -2.50
N TYR A 95 13.89 5.30 -2.36
CA TYR A 95 13.66 6.24 -3.45
C TYR A 95 14.65 6.01 -4.61
N ASP A 96 15.92 5.82 -4.31
CA ASP A 96 16.97 5.54 -5.29
C ASP A 96 16.72 4.24 -6.07
N ARG A 97 15.97 3.28 -5.48
CA ARG A 97 15.54 2.02 -6.10
C ARG A 97 14.19 2.07 -6.81
N GLY A 98 13.64 3.25 -7.00
CA GLY A 98 12.42 3.42 -7.77
C GLY A 98 11.13 3.49 -6.96
N SER A 99 11.14 3.25 -5.65
CA SER A 99 9.98 3.57 -4.82
C SER A 99 9.76 5.09 -4.79
N ARG A 100 8.50 5.52 -4.86
CA ARG A 100 8.15 6.95 -4.90
C ARG A 100 7.17 7.33 -3.80
N VAL A 101 6.33 6.38 -3.41
CA VAL A 101 5.31 6.58 -2.38
C VAL A 101 5.37 5.44 -1.37
N LEU A 102 5.26 5.79 -0.10
CA LEU A 102 5.09 4.87 1.03
C LEU A 102 3.71 5.09 1.65
N GLY A 103 2.81 4.11 1.47
CA GLY A 103 1.48 4.11 2.07
C GLY A 103 1.52 3.64 3.52
N GLY A 104 0.89 4.37 4.43
CA GLY A 104 0.83 4.04 5.85
C GLY A 104 -0.49 4.45 6.49
N TYR A 105 -0.75 3.99 7.72
CA TYR A 105 -2.02 4.28 8.39
C TYR A 105 -1.95 5.49 9.35
N PHE A 106 -0.75 5.89 9.76
CA PHE A 106 -0.47 7.07 10.59
C PHE A 106 -1.46 7.26 11.74
N ARG A 107 -1.61 6.23 12.56
CA ARG A 107 -2.52 6.22 13.70
C ARG A 107 -1.78 6.17 15.02
N LYS A 108 -2.46 6.60 16.09
CA LYS A 108 -1.97 6.38 17.46
C LYS A 108 -2.41 5.02 17.99
N SER A 109 -1.49 4.34 18.67
CA SER A 109 -1.79 3.15 19.46
C SER A 109 -2.69 3.52 20.65
N PRO A 110 -3.29 2.55 21.36
CA PRO A 110 -4.02 2.80 22.59
C PRO A 110 -3.20 3.52 23.67
N GLN A 111 -1.87 3.42 23.60
CA GLN A 111 -0.93 4.09 24.51
C GLN A 111 -0.55 5.53 24.04
N GLY A 112 -1.16 6.00 22.93
CA GLY A 112 -0.93 7.33 22.38
C GLY A 112 0.34 7.49 21.53
N GLN A 113 1.07 6.40 21.28
CA GLN A 113 2.26 6.40 20.42
C GLN A 113 1.88 6.27 18.96
N TRP A 114 2.58 6.95 18.07
CA TRP A 114 2.40 6.77 16.64
C TRP A 114 2.80 5.36 16.19
N ASP A 115 2.00 4.81 15.28
CA ASP A 115 2.18 3.47 14.74
C ASP A 115 1.82 3.41 13.24
N ILE A 116 2.39 2.46 12.53
CA ILE A 116 2.21 2.29 11.07
C ILE A 116 2.53 3.61 10.33
N ASN A 117 3.64 4.23 10.73
CA ASN A 117 4.02 5.60 10.36
C ASN A 117 5.45 5.71 9.82
N TYR A 118 6.10 4.59 9.46
CA TYR A 118 7.49 4.55 8.98
C TYR A 118 8.50 5.16 9.96
N ARG A 119 8.20 5.17 11.26
CA ARG A 119 8.97 5.84 12.32
C ARG A 119 9.20 7.33 12.06
N MET A 120 8.27 7.95 11.36
CA MET A 120 8.22 9.40 11.19
C MET A 120 8.06 10.07 12.55
N ASP A 121 8.65 11.26 12.73
CA ASP A 121 8.49 12.02 13.96
C ASP A 121 7.03 12.41 14.23
N ASP A 122 6.76 12.77 15.49
CA ASP A 122 5.41 13.05 15.98
C ASP A 122 4.74 14.22 15.23
N ALA A 123 5.49 15.28 14.90
CA ALA A 123 4.93 16.45 14.24
C ALA A 123 4.48 16.15 12.81
N ARG A 124 5.31 15.46 12.03
CA ARG A 124 4.97 15.05 10.68
C ARG A 124 3.87 13.98 10.68
N SER A 125 3.90 13.03 11.61
CA SER A 125 2.86 12.01 11.78
C SER A 125 1.51 12.63 12.13
N GLU A 126 1.47 13.60 13.06
CA GLU A 126 0.27 14.34 13.43
C GLU A 126 -0.27 15.14 12.23
N TRP A 127 0.62 15.77 11.46
CA TRP A 127 0.22 16.51 10.26
C TRP A 127 -0.39 15.56 9.22
N LEU A 128 0.31 14.48 8.86
CA LEU A 128 -0.13 13.52 7.83
C LEU A 128 -1.40 12.77 8.23
N SER A 129 -1.64 12.53 9.52
CA SER A 129 -2.89 11.91 9.98
C SER A 129 -4.15 12.70 9.62
N ARG A 130 -4.00 13.96 9.17
CA ARG A 130 -5.08 14.89 8.80
C ARG A 130 -4.94 15.44 7.38
N HIS A 131 -4.04 14.87 6.58
CA HIS A 131 -3.79 15.28 5.20
C HIS A 131 -3.57 14.04 4.33
N ASP A 132 -3.81 14.16 3.04
CA ASP A 132 -3.65 13.05 2.10
C ASP A 132 -2.20 12.61 1.94
N LEU A 133 -1.29 13.57 1.79
CA LEU A 133 0.09 13.32 1.42
C LEU A 133 1.07 14.21 2.18
N LEU A 134 2.30 13.70 2.37
CA LEU A 134 3.44 14.47 2.81
C LEU A 134 4.65 14.13 1.95
N LYS A 135 5.34 15.13 1.40
CA LYS A 135 6.62 14.94 0.73
C LYS A 135 7.76 15.21 1.70
N ASP A 136 8.63 14.23 1.89
CA ASP A 136 9.90 14.39 2.55
C ASP A 136 10.95 14.86 1.53
N PHE A 137 11.32 16.14 1.60
CA PHE A 137 12.25 16.74 0.62
C PHE A 137 13.69 16.23 0.77
N ALA A 138 14.05 15.68 1.92
CA ALA A 138 15.40 15.16 2.15
C ALA A 138 15.62 13.84 1.41
N SER A 139 14.65 12.94 1.42
CA SER A 139 14.69 11.66 0.72
C SER A 139 14.03 11.68 -0.67
N GLY A 140 13.19 12.68 -0.96
CA GLY A 140 12.33 12.74 -2.13
C GLY A 140 11.05 11.91 -2.01
N MET A 141 10.91 11.10 -0.95
CA MET A 141 9.80 10.18 -0.74
C MET A 141 8.49 10.93 -0.46
N ILE A 142 7.40 10.42 -1.02
CA ILE A 142 6.04 10.84 -0.69
C ILE A 142 5.44 9.81 0.28
N PHE A 143 4.78 10.28 1.33
CA PHE A 143 4.01 9.44 2.23
C PHE A 143 2.52 9.67 1.99
N SER A 144 1.76 8.59 1.83
CA SER A 144 0.31 8.61 1.65
C SER A 144 -0.38 8.02 2.87
N LYS A 145 -1.46 8.67 3.31
CA LYS A 145 -2.27 8.15 4.40
C LYS A 145 -3.36 7.22 3.86
N VAL A 146 -3.42 6.01 4.41
CA VAL A 146 -4.56 5.10 4.24
C VAL A 146 -5.74 5.64 5.07
N ASP A 147 -6.89 5.86 4.43
CA ASP A 147 -8.08 6.41 5.08
C ASP A 147 -8.93 5.35 5.77
N ILE A 148 -9.01 4.17 5.15
CA ILE A 148 -9.78 3.06 5.70
C ILE A 148 -9.12 1.73 5.37
N VAL A 149 -9.12 0.81 6.35
CA VAL A 149 -8.81 -0.61 6.15
C VAL A 149 -10.14 -1.36 6.06
N VAL A 150 -10.58 -1.62 4.83
CA VAL A 150 -11.94 -2.07 4.52
C VAL A 150 -12.29 -3.40 5.20
N ASN A 151 -11.37 -4.38 5.18
CA ASN A 151 -11.59 -5.67 5.86
C ASN A 151 -11.72 -5.55 7.39
N SER A 152 -11.15 -4.50 7.99
CA SER A 152 -11.22 -4.27 9.45
C SER A 152 -12.39 -3.39 9.87
N THR A 153 -13.15 -2.85 8.90
CA THR A 153 -14.28 -1.95 9.16
C THR A 153 -15.60 -2.69 8.93
N PRO A 154 -16.50 -2.77 9.93
CA PRO A 154 -17.82 -3.37 9.75
C PRO A 154 -18.60 -2.71 8.60
N LEU A 155 -19.41 -3.48 7.89
CA LEU A 155 -20.14 -3.05 6.71
C LEU A 155 -20.97 -1.76 6.94
N ASP A 156 -21.65 -1.66 8.08
CA ASP A 156 -22.46 -0.51 8.48
C ASP A 156 -21.63 0.72 8.86
N LYS A 157 -20.32 0.56 9.07
CA LYS A 157 -19.37 1.62 9.45
C LYS A 157 -18.54 2.16 8.28
N ILE A 158 -18.59 1.53 7.11
CA ILE A 158 -17.80 1.96 5.94
C ILE A 158 -18.13 3.41 5.57
N VAL A 159 -19.40 3.71 5.29
CA VAL A 159 -19.81 5.08 4.91
C VAL A 159 -19.60 6.08 6.06
N PRO A 160 -20.01 5.81 7.31
CA PRO A 160 -19.71 6.71 8.43
C PRO A 160 -18.23 6.99 8.65
N ALA A 161 -17.34 6.07 8.32
CA ALA A 161 -15.90 6.28 8.41
C ALA A 161 -15.35 7.19 7.28
N LEU A 162 -15.86 7.02 6.06
CA LEU A 162 -15.41 7.75 4.88
C LEU A 162 -16.03 9.14 4.75
N GLU A 163 -17.26 9.34 5.22
CA GLU A 163 -17.99 10.60 5.04
C GLU A 163 -17.25 11.83 5.59
N PRO A 164 -16.69 11.83 6.84
CA PRO A 164 -15.94 12.97 7.34
C PRO A 164 -14.62 13.19 6.60
N VAL A 165 -13.99 12.13 6.07
CA VAL A 165 -12.75 12.23 5.28
C VAL A 165 -13.04 12.93 3.96
N VAL A 166 -14.02 12.44 3.21
CA VAL A 166 -14.43 13.02 1.91
C VAL A 166 -14.89 14.48 2.06
N ALA A 167 -15.45 14.85 3.21
CA ALA A 167 -15.91 16.21 3.47
C ALA A 167 -14.81 17.20 3.90
N ASP A 168 -13.65 16.71 4.33
CA ASP A 168 -12.52 17.55 4.77
C ASP A 168 -11.61 17.90 3.57
N PRO A 169 -11.50 19.18 3.17
CA PRO A 169 -10.69 19.55 2.01
C PRO A 169 -9.18 19.27 2.14
N ARG A 170 -8.70 18.91 3.33
CA ARG A 170 -7.28 18.57 3.56
C ARG A 170 -6.96 17.11 3.33
N GLN A 171 -7.98 16.25 3.34
CA GLN A 171 -7.84 14.79 3.23
C GLN A 171 -8.91 14.14 2.35
N GLY A 172 -9.69 14.93 1.64
CA GLY A 172 -10.77 14.45 0.79
C GLY A 172 -10.46 14.54 -0.70
N GLU A 173 -9.27 14.97 -1.10
CA GLU A 173 -8.87 15.00 -2.50
C GLU A 173 -8.49 13.59 -2.98
N ILE A 174 -7.83 12.83 -2.10
CA ILE A 174 -7.37 11.48 -2.36
C ILE A 174 -7.90 10.55 -1.28
N ILE A 175 -8.63 9.53 -1.68
CA ILE A 175 -9.14 8.53 -0.75
C ILE A 175 -8.41 7.21 -0.98
N ASP A 176 -7.58 6.81 -0.01
CA ASP A 176 -6.83 5.56 -0.05
C ASP A 176 -7.59 4.45 0.69
N LEU A 177 -8.09 3.48 -0.09
CA LEU A 177 -8.82 2.32 0.40
C LEU A 177 -7.87 1.11 0.44
N LEU A 178 -7.51 0.65 1.63
CA LEU A 178 -6.68 -0.54 1.81
C LEU A 178 -7.55 -1.75 2.17
N THR A 179 -7.22 -2.90 1.61
CA THR A 179 -7.78 -4.18 2.02
C THR A 179 -6.73 -5.28 1.92
N HIS A 180 -7.03 -6.43 2.53
CA HIS A 180 -6.21 -7.63 2.43
C HIS A 180 -7.03 -8.72 1.74
N GLU A 181 -6.47 -9.33 0.70
CA GLU A 181 -7.16 -10.27 -0.18
C GLU A 181 -7.52 -11.60 0.50
N GLN A 182 -6.75 -12.06 1.50
CA GLN A 182 -7.03 -13.32 2.19
C GLN A 182 -8.43 -13.38 2.81
N TYR A 183 -9.03 -12.24 3.13
CA TYR A 183 -10.38 -12.18 3.70
C TYR A 183 -11.48 -12.56 2.70
N PHE A 184 -11.19 -12.63 1.38
CA PHE A 184 -12.07 -13.19 0.36
C PHE A 184 -12.06 -14.73 0.33
N TRP A 185 -11.03 -15.36 0.92
CA TRP A 185 -10.81 -16.79 0.77
C TRP A 185 -11.62 -17.61 1.79
N PRO A 186 -12.59 -18.45 1.38
CA PRO A 186 -13.46 -19.17 2.32
C PRO A 186 -12.75 -20.15 3.26
N LEU A 187 -11.52 -20.57 2.92
CA LEU A 187 -10.72 -21.46 3.78
C LEU A 187 -9.81 -20.69 4.75
N TYR A 188 -9.77 -19.37 4.67
CA TYR A 188 -9.03 -18.56 5.62
C TYR A 188 -9.77 -18.51 6.96
N GLU A 189 -9.05 -18.67 8.07
CA GLU A 189 -9.65 -18.73 9.42
C GLU A 189 -10.48 -17.49 9.79
N ARG A 190 -10.16 -16.35 9.14
CA ARG A 190 -10.85 -15.06 9.35
C ARG A 190 -11.61 -14.61 8.10
N TYR A 191 -12.08 -15.57 7.31
CA TYR A 191 -12.91 -15.27 6.13
C TYR A 191 -14.07 -14.33 6.48
N LEU A 192 -14.29 -13.32 5.64
CA LEU A 192 -15.40 -12.38 5.75
C LEU A 192 -16.39 -12.59 4.61
N PRO A 193 -17.55 -13.21 4.87
CA PRO A 193 -18.56 -13.44 3.84
C PRO A 193 -19.06 -12.15 3.15
N ASP A 194 -19.02 -11.03 3.87
CA ASP A 194 -19.45 -9.70 3.41
C ASP A 194 -18.31 -8.85 2.84
N HIS A 195 -17.11 -9.42 2.63
CA HIS A 195 -15.94 -8.63 2.21
C HIS A 195 -16.14 -7.95 0.85
N ALA A 196 -16.71 -8.67 -0.12
CA ALA A 196 -17.03 -8.07 -1.42
C ALA A 196 -18.01 -6.91 -1.27
N GLU A 197 -19.05 -7.06 -0.47
CA GLU A 197 -20.02 -5.99 -0.21
C GLU A 197 -19.38 -4.78 0.48
N ARG A 198 -18.42 -5.00 1.39
CA ARG A 198 -17.65 -3.91 2.02
C ARG A 198 -16.87 -3.13 0.97
N MET A 199 -16.16 -3.83 0.06
CA MET A 199 -15.42 -3.20 -1.03
C MET A 199 -16.36 -2.41 -1.95
N ASP A 200 -17.45 -3.02 -2.41
CA ASP A 200 -18.44 -2.36 -3.26
C ASP A 200 -19.02 -1.11 -2.60
N ARG A 201 -19.30 -1.18 -1.29
CA ARG A 201 -19.82 -0.06 -0.52
C ARG A 201 -18.81 1.08 -0.39
N ALA A 202 -17.54 0.77 -0.11
CA ALA A 202 -16.49 1.78 -0.03
C ALA A 202 -16.27 2.46 -1.40
N ILE A 203 -16.05 1.67 -2.45
CA ILE A 203 -15.81 2.17 -3.80
C ILE A 203 -17.04 2.94 -4.32
N GLY A 204 -18.24 2.39 -4.18
CA GLY A 204 -19.49 3.03 -4.61
C GLY A 204 -19.75 4.35 -3.90
N PHE A 205 -19.43 4.45 -2.61
CA PHE A 205 -19.58 5.71 -1.87
C PHE A 205 -18.63 6.79 -2.41
N VAL A 206 -17.33 6.51 -2.55
CA VAL A 206 -16.36 7.52 -2.99
C VAL A 206 -16.54 7.89 -4.45
N THR A 207 -16.84 6.93 -5.33
CA THR A 207 -17.14 7.22 -6.75
C THR A 207 -18.44 8.00 -6.92
N GLY A 208 -19.45 7.72 -6.10
CA GLY A 208 -20.69 8.51 -6.05
C GLY A 208 -20.50 9.96 -5.59
N ARG A 209 -19.37 10.29 -4.96
CA ARG A 209 -18.94 11.65 -4.57
C ARG A 209 -18.02 12.29 -5.61
N GLY A 210 -17.77 11.64 -6.76
CA GLY A 210 -17.02 12.19 -7.87
C GLY A 210 -15.55 11.74 -7.94
N HIS A 211 -15.08 10.94 -6.99
CA HIS A 211 -13.72 10.39 -7.05
C HIS A 211 -13.61 9.37 -8.19
N ARG A 212 -12.44 9.34 -8.82
CA ARG A 212 -12.13 8.37 -9.87
C ARG A 212 -11.00 7.47 -9.40
N PRO A 213 -11.08 6.14 -9.65
CA PRO A 213 -9.97 5.23 -9.40
C PRO A 213 -8.75 5.64 -10.24
N VAL A 214 -7.61 5.78 -9.59
CA VAL A 214 -6.32 6.10 -10.22
C VAL A 214 -5.24 5.30 -9.49
N PHE A 215 -4.10 5.09 -10.15
CA PHE A 215 -2.91 4.72 -9.41
C PHE A 215 -2.31 5.96 -8.77
N LEU A 216 -1.78 5.81 -7.57
CA LEU A 216 -1.24 6.93 -6.80
C LEU A 216 -0.13 7.68 -7.56
N GLN A 217 0.73 6.95 -8.29
CA GLN A 217 1.77 7.55 -9.12
C GLN A 217 1.24 8.38 -10.30
N ASP A 218 0.08 8.05 -10.84
CA ASP A 218 -0.50 8.74 -12.00
C ASP A 218 -1.08 10.10 -11.62
N GLY A 219 -1.39 10.32 -10.31
CA GLY A 219 -1.93 11.57 -9.80
C GLY A 219 -0.89 12.56 -9.26
N PHE A 220 0.22 12.07 -8.71
CA PHE A 220 1.15 12.90 -7.93
C PHE A 220 2.54 12.99 -8.48
N LEU A 221 2.98 11.99 -9.22
CA LEU A 221 4.35 11.95 -9.72
C LEU A 221 4.47 12.63 -11.08
N GLY A 222 3.39 13.29 -11.52
CA GLY A 222 3.26 13.76 -12.89
C GLY A 222 3.00 12.57 -13.80
N GLY A 223 1.78 12.42 -14.30
CA GLY A 223 1.52 11.52 -15.39
C GLY A 223 2.34 11.92 -16.61
N PRO A 224 2.52 11.03 -17.59
CA PRO A 224 3.08 11.44 -18.86
C PRO A 224 2.27 12.66 -19.35
N GLU A 225 2.97 13.73 -19.71
CA GLU A 225 2.33 14.92 -20.24
C GLU A 225 1.39 14.52 -21.37
N SER A 226 0.10 14.78 -21.14
CA SER A 226 -0.95 14.57 -22.12
C SER A 226 -0.89 15.65 -23.18
#